data_16c05876332d4d9b00ad303538207b41
#
_entry.id   16c05876332d4d9b00ad303538207b41
#
_cell.length_a   1.000
_cell.length_b   1.000
_cell.length_c   1.000
_cell.angle_alpha   90.00
_cell.angle_beta   90.00
_cell.angle_gamma   90.00
#
_symmetry.space_group_name_H-M   'P 1'
#
loop_
_entity.id
_entity.type
_entity.pdbx_description
1 polymer ?
#
loop_
_entity_poly.entity_id
_entity_poly.type
_entity_poly.pdbx_seq_one_letter_code
_entity_poly.pdbx_strand_id
1 'polypeptide(L)'
;TGTDTYNYIYQHETGNDADGSPMDNVYIESSDFDIDEGEFISFVRNVIPDVKFTGNGGSDQTINFVLKSRNYPGESLSTDTTQTVTSTTTRLNTRIRARQAVLRIESDDDGSTGTRTGVGWRLGDTRLDIRPDGRR
;
A
#
# COMPACT_ATOMS: atom_id res chain seq x y z
N THR A 1 1.64 -29.09 37.12
CA THR A 1 1.11 -28.68 35.80
C THR A 1 2.30 -28.28 34.95
N GLY A 2 2.85 -29.27 34.20
CA GLY A 2 3.96 -29.03 33.28
C GLY A 2 3.49 -28.23 32.10
N THR A 3 4.14 -27.11 31.81
CA THR A 3 4.05 -26.45 30.54
C THR A 3 4.82 -27.29 29.53
N ASP A 4 4.11 -28.05 28.72
CA ASP A 4 4.74 -28.78 27.63
C ASP A 4 5.29 -27.77 26.64
N THR A 5 6.59 -27.64 26.59
CA THR A 5 7.27 -26.84 25.57
C THR A 5 7.38 -27.72 24.33
N TYR A 6 6.51 -27.49 23.37
CA TYR A 6 6.56 -28.17 22.10
C TYR A 6 7.64 -27.54 21.22
N ASN A 7 8.55 -28.36 20.71
CA ASN A 7 9.50 -27.95 19.68
C ASN A 7 8.87 -28.24 18.31
N TYR A 8 8.68 -27.19 17.53
CA TYR A 8 8.14 -27.30 16.19
C TYR A 8 9.24 -27.22 15.14
N ILE A 9 9.10 -28.02 14.09
CA ILE A 9 9.91 -27.90 12.89
C ILE A 9 9.04 -27.19 11.86
N TYR A 10 9.48 -26.00 11.46
CA TYR A 10 8.77 -25.22 10.46
C TYR A 10 9.30 -25.49 9.07
N GLN A 11 8.38 -25.72 8.11
CA GLN A 11 8.73 -25.72 6.70
C GLN A 11 8.71 -24.29 6.19
N HIS A 12 9.86 -23.81 5.70
CA HIS A 12 9.99 -22.48 5.13
C HIS A 12 9.45 -22.43 3.69
N GLU A 13 9.07 -21.23 3.24
CA GLU A 13 8.64 -20.93 1.88
C GLU A 13 7.37 -21.67 1.43
N THR A 14 6.49 -22.00 2.36
CA THR A 14 5.17 -22.54 2.08
C THR A 14 4.07 -21.55 2.46
N GLY A 15 3.24 -21.19 1.47
CA GLY A 15 2.13 -20.27 1.68
C GLY A 15 2.57 -18.79 1.69
N ASN A 16 1.61 -17.93 2.01
CA ASN A 16 1.78 -16.47 2.03
C ASN A 16 1.50 -15.89 3.43
N ASP A 17 1.52 -16.72 4.46
CA ASP A 17 1.16 -16.36 5.82
C ASP A 17 2.31 -16.61 6.79
N ALA A 18 2.30 -15.92 7.91
CA ALA A 18 3.16 -16.16 9.04
C ALA A 18 2.45 -17.10 10.03
N ASP A 19 2.64 -18.41 9.87
CA ASP A 19 2.05 -19.46 10.73
C ASP A 19 0.51 -19.35 10.85
N GLY A 20 -0.17 -19.19 9.70
CA GLY A 20 -1.61 -19.07 9.62
C GLY A 20 -2.17 -17.69 9.95
N SER A 21 -1.30 -16.72 10.22
CA SER A 21 -1.65 -15.31 10.40
C SER A 21 -1.16 -14.47 9.21
N PRO A 22 -1.83 -13.38 8.85
CA PRO A 22 -1.32 -12.47 7.83
C PRO A 22 0.08 -11.96 8.19
N MET A 23 0.93 -11.77 7.18
CA MET A 23 2.22 -11.10 7.39
C MET A 23 2.00 -9.62 7.70
N ASP A 24 2.51 -9.16 8.84
CA ASP A 24 2.44 -7.75 9.24
C ASP A 24 3.47 -6.90 8.49
N ASN A 25 3.13 -5.64 8.30
CA ASN A 25 4.06 -4.62 7.79
C ASN A 25 4.68 -4.92 6.41
N VAL A 26 3.96 -5.62 5.55
CA VAL A 26 4.40 -5.83 4.17
C VAL A 26 4.01 -4.63 3.32
N TYR A 27 4.98 -3.82 2.93
CA TYR A 27 4.73 -2.62 2.13
C TYR A 27 5.90 -2.27 1.20
N ILE A 28 5.57 -1.47 0.19
CA ILE A 28 6.52 -0.74 -0.65
C ILE A 28 6.16 0.73 -0.56
N GLU A 29 7.13 1.59 -0.28
CA GLU A 29 6.94 3.03 -0.20
C GLU A 29 7.93 3.73 -1.13
N SER A 30 7.43 4.66 -1.95
CA SER A 30 8.27 5.46 -2.84
C SER A 30 9.07 6.50 -2.05
N SER A 31 10.12 7.03 -2.66
CA SER A 31 10.64 8.34 -2.24
C SER A 31 9.60 9.42 -2.50
N ASP A 32 9.85 10.61 -1.95
CA ASP A 32 9.07 11.80 -2.33
C ASP A 32 9.17 12.03 -3.83
N PHE A 33 8.04 12.34 -4.45
CA PHE A 33 7.98 12.82 -5.81
C PHE A 33 7.32 14.19 -5.85
N ASP A 34 7.81 15.04 -6.73
CA ASP A 34 7.33 16.40 -6.94
C ASP A 34 7.33 16.72 -8.44
N ILE A 35 6.88 17.92 -8.78
CA ILE A 35 6.94 18.45 -10.14
C ILE A 35 7.92 19.61 -10.11
N ASP A 36 8.88 19.61 -11.05
CA ASP A 36 9.81 20.70 -11.28
C ASP A 36 10.53 21.17 -10.01
N GLU A 37 11.21 20.22 -9.36
CA GLU A 37 11.99 20.42 -8.14
C GLU A 37 11.18 21.04 -6.96
N GLY A 38 9.86 20.80 -6.93
CA GLY A 38 8.98 21.27 -5.86
C GLY A 38 8.56 22.74 -6.00
N GLU A 39 8.81 23.41 -7.15
CA GLU A 39 8.32 24.77 -7.38
C GLU A 39 6.80 24.86 -7.51
N PHE A 40 6.16 23.79 -7.98
CA PHE A 40 4.73 23.72 -8.18
C PHE A 40 4.04 22.91 -7.09
N ILE A 41 2.78 23.29 -6.84
CA ILE A 41 1.86 22.42 -6.13
C ILE A 41 1.43 21.34 -7.11
N SER A 42 1.63 20.10 -6.75
CA SER A 42 1.20 18.93 -7.51
C SER A 42 -0.24 18.57 -7.14
N PHE A 43 -1.07 18.36 -8.15
CA PHE A 43 -2.41 17.80 -7.98
C PHE A 43 -2.43 16.36 -8.47
N VAL A 44 -2.51 15.41 -7.55
CA VAL A 44 -2.67 13.99 -7.87
C VAL A 44 -4.16 13.68 -7.99
N ARG A 45 -4.60 13.45 -9.22
CA ARG A 45 -6.02 13.25 -9.55
C ARG A 45 -6.44 11.80 -9.48
N ASN A 46 -5.63 10.92 -10.06
CA ASN A 46 -5.94 9.50 -10.18
C ASN A 46 -4.68 8.67 -9.99
N VAL A 47 -4.90 7.47 -9.46
CA VAL A 47 -3.91 6.37 -9.49
C VAL A 47 -4.53 5.21 -10.27
N ILE A 48 -3.78 4.66 -11.21
CA ILE A 48 -4.15 3.43 -11.90
C ILE A 48 -3.28 2.33 -11.30
N PRO A 49 -3.87 1.45 -10.47
CA PRO A 49 -3.12 0.36 -9.89
C PRO A 49 -2.80 -0.69 -10.95
N ASP A 50 -1.60 -1.24 -10.90
CA ASP A 50 -1.23 -2.43 -11.66
C ASP A 50 -0.78 -3.49 -10.67
N VAL A 51 -1.72 -4.28 -10.21
CA VAL A 51 -1.52 -5.28 -9.18
C VAL A 51 -2.08 -6.62 -9.64
N LYS A 52 -1.28 -7.65 -9.49
CA LYS A 52 -1.71 -9.04 -9.70
C LYS A 52 -1.70 -9.78 -8.38
N PHE A 53 -2.84 -10.28 -7.98
CA PHE A 53 -2.97 -11.15 -6.83
C PHE A 53 -2.58 -12.60 -7.19
N THR A 54 -1.83 -13.26 -6.32
CA THR A 54 -1.27 -14.59 -6.54
C THR A 54 -1.54 -15.58 -5.43
N GLY A 55 -2.11 -15.11 -4.31
CA GLY A 55 -2.39 -15.97 -3.17
C GLY A 55 -3.71 -16.73 -3.26
N ASN A 56 -3.96 -17.57 -2.27
CA ASN A 56 -5.17 -18.39 -2.18
C ASN A 56 -6.28 -17.73 -1.35
N GLY A 57 -6.18 -16.43 -1.09
CA GLY A 57 -7.09 -15.65 -0.23
C GLY A 57 -8.52 -15.50 -0.76
N GLY A 58 -8.92 -16.28 -1.77
CA GLY A 58 -10.29 -16.26 -2.32
C GLY A 58 -10.64 -14.96 -3.02
N SER A 59 -11.91 -14.54 -2.93
CA SER A 59 -12.43 -13.30 -3.54
C SER A 59 -12.03 -12.03 -2.78
N ASP A 60 -11.50 -12.16 -1.58
CA ASP A 60 -11.29 -11.04 -0.65
C ASP A 60 -9.83 -10.56 -0.61
N GLN A 61 -9.07 -10.83 -1.69
CA GLN A 61 -7.71 -10.34 -1.81
C GLN A 61 -7.70 -8.84 -2.00
N THR A 62 -7.17 -8.15 -1.02
CA THR A 62 -7.09 -6.69 -0.99
C THR A 62 -5.71 -6.20 -0.56
N ILE A 63 -5.34 -5.03 -1.06
CA ILE A 63 -4.19 -4.26 -0.61
C ILE A 63 -4.59 -2.80 -0.49
N ASN A 64 -3.84 -2.03 0.27
CA ASN A 64 -4.08 -0.61 0.44
C ASN A 64 -3.08 0.22 -0.35
N PHE A 65 -3.59 1.21 -1.06
CA PHE A 65 -2.82 2.30 -1.64
C PHE A 65 -2.99 3.52 -0.74
N VAL A 66 -1.89 3.93 -0.14
CA VAL A 66 -1.83 5.06 0.78
C VAL A 66 -1.05 6.19 0.13
N LEU A 67 -1.69 7.32 -0.08
CA LEU A 67 -1.03 8.53 -0.50
C LEU A 67 -0.81 9.43 0.70
N LYS A 68 0.44 9.84 0.86
CA LYS A 68 0.90 10.75 1.88
C LYS A 68 1.44 12.01 1.23
N SER A 69 1.35 13.13 1.89
CA SER A 69 1.89 14.37 1.36
C SER A 69 2.53 15.26 2.42
N ARG A 70 3.29 16.24 1.94
CA ARG A 70 3.82 17.36 2.72
C ARG A 70 4.01 18.59 1.85
N ASN A 71 3.99 19.76 2.46
CA ASN A 71 4.16 21.03 1.76
C ASN A 71 5.57 21.63 1.87
N TYR A 72 6.35 21.18 2.85
CA TYR A 72 7.70 21.68 3.08
C TYR A 72 8.68 20.52 3.25
N PRO A 73 9.90 20.62 2.70
CA PRO A 73 10.97 19.66 2.97
C PRO A 73 11.24 19.55 4.48
N GLY A 74 11.29 18.33 4.98
CA GLY A 74 11.51 18.06 6.41
C GLY A 74 10.24 18.11 7.28
N GLU A 75 9.09 18.49 6.74
CA GLU A 75 7.81 18.31 7.42
C GLU A 75 7.45 16.83 7.50
N SER A 76 6.75 16.46 8.58
CA SER A 76 6.21 15.11 8.70
C SER A 76 5.18 14.84 7.60
N LEU A 77 5.24 13.66 7.00
CA LEU A 77 4.24 13.22 6.04
C LEU A 77 2.88 13.05 6.73
N SER A 78 1.84 13.63 6.12
CA SER A 78 0.46 13.36 6.49
C SER A 78 -0.13 12.30 5.56
N THR A 79 -0.96 11.41 6.10
CA THR A 79 -1.75 10.47 5.29
C THR A 79 -2.99 11.19 4.78
N ASP A 80 -3.06 11.41 3.46
CA ASP A 80 -4.17 12.13 2.85
C ASP A 80 -5.31 11.19 2.46
N THR A 81 -4.98 10.02 1.96
CA THR A 81 -5.98 9.00 1.60
C THR A 81 -5.42 7.60 1.65
N THR A 82 -6.25 6.69 2.09
CA THR A 82 -6.05 5.24 1.98
C THR A 82 -7.19 4.67 1.17
N GLN A 83 -6.88 3.93 0.12
CA GLN A 83 -7.88 3.29 -0.73
C GLN A 83 -7.54 1.81 -0.93
N THR A 84 -8.54 0.98 -0.71
CA THR A 84 -8.42 -0.47 -0.88
C THR A 84 -8.54 -0.84 -2.36
N VAL A 85 -7.62 -1.67 -2.82
CA VAL A 85 -7.54 -2.20 -4.18
C VAL A 85 -7.84 -3.69 -4.18
N THR A 86 -8.71 -4.08 -5.08
CA THR A 86 -9.06 -5.48 -5.37
C THR A 86 -8.61 -5.85 -6.77
N SER A 87 -8.76 -7.11 -7.15
CA SER A 87 -8.48 -7.57 -8.53
C SER A 87 -9.32 -6.90 -9.62
N THR A 88 -10.44 -6.27 -9.25
CA THR A 88 -11.35 -5.59 -10.18
C THR A 88 -11.18 -4.08 -10.18
N THR A 89 -10.35 -3.52 -9.31
CA THR A 89 -10.13 -2.08 -9.22
C THR A 89 -9.31 -1.59 -10.41
N THR A 90 -9.90 -0.75 -11.24
CA THR A 90 -9.25 -0.21 -12.44
C THR A 90 -8.67 1.18 -12.22
N ARG A 91 -9.18 1.94 -11.25
CA ARG A 91 -8.78 3.32 -10.99
C ARG A 91 -9.11 3.71 -9.56
N LEU A 92 -8.23 4.48 -8.96
CA LEU A 92 -8.43 5.15 -7.68
C LEU A 92 -8.56 6.65 -7.94
N ASN A 93 -9.65 7.25 -7.50
CA ASN A 93 -9.82 8.69 -7.59
C ASN A 93 -9.24 9.34 -6.34
N THR A 94 -8.24 10.20 -6.54
CA THR A 94 -7.59 10.96 -5.49
C THR A 94 -7.79 12.45 -5.75
N ARG A 95 -7.60 13.29 -4.73
CA ARG A 95 -7.69 14.76 -4.88
C ARG A 95 -6.69 15.43 -3.96
N ILE A 96 -5.44 15.02 -4.09
CA ILE A 96 -4.37 15.46 -3.22
C ILE A 96 -3.65 16.63 -3.85
N ARG A 97 -3.45 17.69 -3.07
CA ARG A 97 -2.72 18.89 -3.47
C ARG A 97 -1.58 19.11 -2.49
N ALA A 98 -0.37 18.92 -2.95
CA ALA A 98 0.82 19.10 -2.13
C ALA A 98 2.04 19.40 -2.99
N ARG A 99 3.12 19.85 -2.39
CA ARG A 99 4.40 20.01 -3.10
C ARG A 99 5.10 18.68 -3.31
N GLN A 100 5.07 17.84 -2.30
CA GLN A 100 5.69 16.53 -2.34
C GLN A 100 4.66 15.47 -1.95
N ALA A 101 4.65 14.37 -2.65
CA ALA A 101 3.80 13.25 -2.36
C ALA A 101 4.61 11.94 -2.29
N VAL A 102 4.10 10.98 -1.56
CA VAL A 102 4.64 9.65 -1.38
C VAL A 102 3.52 8.65 -1.63
N LEU A 103 3.80 7.64 -2.42
CA LEU A 103 2.90 6.51 -2.60
C LEU A 103 3.41 5.32 -1.80
N ARG A 104 2.58 4.84 -0.90
CA ARG A 104 2.81 3.59 -0.17
C ARG A 104 1.74 2.57 -0.58
N ILE A 105 2.18 1.36 -0.83
CA ILE A 105 1.34 0.23 -1.16
C ILE A 105 1.63 -0.83 -0.11
N GLU A 106 0.60 -1.27 0.58
CA GLU A 106 0.74 -2.18 1.71
C GLU A 106 -0.31 -3.28 1.71
N SER A 107 0.05 -4.41 2.27
CA SER A 107 -0.91 -5.46 2.56
C SER A 107 -1.94 -4.92 3.54
N ASP A 108 -3.19 -5.26 3.28
CA ASP A 108 -4.29 -4.88 4.14
C ASP A 108 -4.39 -5.89 5.30
N ASP A 109 -3.90 -5.48 6.46
CA ASP A 109 -3.86 -6.28 7.68
C ASP A 109 -4.90 -5.83 8.71
N ASP A 110 -6.11 -5.44 8.31
CA ASP A 110 -7.06 -4.82 9.25
C ASP A 110 -7.35 -5.63 10.53
N GLY A 111 -6.57 -6.67 10.77
CA GLY A 111 -6.47 -7.38 12.05
C GLY A 111 -7.78 -7.89 12.65
N SER A 112 -8.92 -7.49 12.09
CA SER A 112 -10.21 -7.66 12.75
C SER A 112 -11.02 -8.84 12.27
N THR A 113 -10.72 -9.43 11.11
CA THR A 113 -11.60 -10.43 10.50
C THR A 113 -10.98 -11.77 10.15
N GLY A 114 -9.67 -11.93 10.25
CA GLY A 114 -9.01 -13.21 9.91
C GLY A 114 -9.19 -13.67 8.46
N THR A 115 -9.76 -12.83 7.60
CA THR A 115 -10.14 -13.17 6.22
C THR A 115 -9.03 -12.91 5.21
N ARG A 116 -7.87 -12.41 5.64
CA ARG A 116 -6.80 -11.98 4.73
C ARG A 116 -5.54 -12.83 4.75
N THR A 117 -5.64 -14.00 5.33
CA THR A 117 -4.60 -15.03 5.21
C THR A 117 -4.50 -15.51 3.77
N GLY A 118 -3.31 -15.86 3.34
CA GLY A 118 -3.08 -16.40 1.99
C GLY A 118 -3.01 -15.35 0.89
N VAL A 119 -3.01 -14.07 1.20
CA VAL A 119 -2.90 -13.00 0.20
C VAL A 119 -1.45 -12.86 -0.27
N GLY A 120 -1.24 -13.08 -1.57
CA GLY A 120 0.01 -12.75 -2.24
C GLY A 120 -0.26 -11.76 -3.36
N TRP A 121 0.64 -10.82 -3.58
CA TRP A 121 0.48 -9.83 -4.62
C TRP A 121 1.81 -9.47 -5.30
N ARG A 122 1.69 -9.05 -6.54
CA ARG A 122 2.78 -8.49 -7.34
C ARG A 122 2.39 -7.11 -7.80
N LEU A 123 3.29 -6.16 -7.61
CA LEU A 123 3.16 -4.81 -8.13
C LEU A 123 3.78 -4.74 -9.53
N GLY A 124 3.03 -4.21 -10.49
CA GLY A 124 3.48 -3.82 -11.80
C GLY A 124 3.71 -2.30 -11.90
N ASP A 125 3.45 -1.73 -13.06
CA ASP A 125 3.68 -0.30 -13.34
C ASP A 125 2.49 0.56 -12.91
N THR A 126 2.48 0.97 -11.65
CA THR A 126 1.49 1.92 -11.14
C THR A 126 1.63 3.27 -11.84
N ARG A 127 0.52 3.81 -12.35
CA ARG A 127 0.49 5.10 -13.06
C ARG A 127 -0.24 6.15 -12.24
N LEU A 128 0.34 7.35 -12.20
CA LEU A 128 -0.20 8.49 -11.49
C LEU A 128 -0.57 9.60 -12.52
N ASP A 129 -1.80 10.12 -12.44
CA ASP A 129 -2.18 11.36 -13.15
C ASP A 129 -1.87 12.55 -12.24
N ILE A 130 -0.73 13.18 -12.50
CA ILE A 130 -0.23 14.31 -11.72
C ILE A 130 -0.24 15.54 -12.61
N ARG A 131 -0.72 16.66 -12.07
CA ARG A 131 -0.78 17.95 -12.79
C ARG A 131 -0.25 19.08 -11.92
N PRO A 132 0.42 20.06 -12.52
CA PRO A 132 0.75 21.29 -11.80
C PRO A 132 -0.54 22.07 -11.50
N ASP A 133 -0.67 22.54 -10.27
CA ASP A 133 -1.85 23.25 -9.78
C ASP A 133 -1.48 24.59 -9.08
N GLY A 134 -0.62 25.34 -9.72
CA GLY A 134 -0.20 26.66 -9.32
C GLY A 134 1.20 26.72 -8.71
N ARG A 135 1.75 27.93 -8.73
CA ARG A 135 2.97 28.33 -8.02
C ARG A 135 2.58 29.04 -6.74
N ARG A 136 3.39 28.88 -5.73
CA ARG A 136 3.39 29.78 -4.57
C ARG A 136 4.57 30.71 -4.62
#